data_d519e0f39bf878bb712543bf273a8580
#
_entry.id   d519e0f39bf878bb712543bf273a8580
#
_cell.length_a   1.000
_cell.length_b   1.000
_cell.length_c   1.000
_cell.angle_alpha   90.00
_cell.angle_beta   90.00
_cell.angle_gamma   90.00
#
_symmetry.space_group_name_H-M   'P 1'
#
loop_
_entity.id
_entity.type
_entity.pdbx_description
1 polymer ?
#
loop_
_entity_poly.entity_id
_entity_poly.type
_entity_poly.pdbx_seq_one_letter_code
_entity_poly.pdbx_strand_id
1 'polypeptide(L)' 'MKPYKITLYVYAETPEEAEAAEKALYNFVKGKYERGVLVRASKITEALRRFADNIFLTNFLR' A
#
# COMPACT_ATOMS: atom_id res chain seq x y z
N MET A 1 -14.48 10.08 -10.56
CA MET A 1 -13.55 9.63 -9.51
C MET A 1 -12.36 10.57 -9.45
N LYS A 2 -11.96 10.97 -8.27
CA LYS A 2 -10.88 11.94 -8.08
C LYS A 2 -9.71 11.30 -7.35
N PRO A 3 -8.47 11.72 -7.63
CA PRO A 3 -7.32 11.28 -6.85
C PRO A 3 -7.32 11.92 -5.46
N TYR A 4 -6.99 11.14 -4.46
CA TYR A 4 -6.83 11.59 -3.08
C TYR A 4 -5.48 11.13 -2.56
N LYS A 5 -4.76 12.04 -1.91
CA LYS A 5 -3.52 11.72 -1.23
C LYS A 5 -3.85 11.17 0.15
N ILE A 6 -3.26 10.07 0.52
CA ILE A 6 -3.39 9.52 1.87
C ILE A 6 -2.01 9.51 2.54
N THR A 7 -2.00 9.64 3.85
CA THR A 7 -0.76 9.66 4.63
C THR A 7 -0.86 8.64 5.75
N LEU A 8 0.20 7.87 5.94
CA LEU A 8 0.27 6.90 7.02
C LEU A 8 1.70 6.79 7.53
N TYR A 9 1.87 6.21 8.71
CA TYR A 9 3.18 5.99 9.30
C TYR A 9 3.51 4.51 9.30
N VAL A 10 4.73 4.19 8.95
CA VAL A 10 5.26 2.83 9.06
C VAL A 10 6.52 2.88 9.93
N TYR A 11 6.81 1.77 10.56
CA TYR A 11 7.99 1.67 11.42
C TYR A 11 9.18 1.20 10.59
N ALA A 12 10.30 1.89 10.74
CA ALA A 12 11.54 1.57 10.04
C ALA A 12 12.73 1.87 10.94
N GLU A 13 13.80 1.16 10.74
CA GLU A 13 15.03 1.40 11.51
C GLU A 13 15.86 2.54 10.93
N THR A 14 15.72 2.79 9.64
CA THR A 14 16.42 3.87 8.95
C THR A 14 15.48 4.65 8.04
N PRO A 15 15.79 5.94 7.75
CA PRO A 15 15.00 6.71 6.77
C PRO A 15 15.00 6.08 5.37
N GLU A 16 16.11 5.46 4.98
CA GLU A 16 16.25 4.82 3.67
C GLU A 16 15.29 3.65 3.51
N GLU A 17 15.08 2.89 4.58
CA GLU A 17 14.13 1.78 4.60
C GLU A 17 12.69 2.27 4.40
N ALA A 18 12.33 3.34 5.09
CA ALA A 18 11.00 3.96 4.94
C ALA A 18 10.80 4.50 3.53
N GLU A 19 11.83 5.13 2.97
CA GLU A 19 11.80 5.67 1.61
C GLU A 19 11.61 4.57 0.57
N ALA A 20 12.27 3.43 0.75
CA ALA A 20 12.12 2.29 -0.13
C ALA A 20 10.68 1.76 -0.12
N ALA A 21 10.05 1.69 1.04
CA ALA A 21 8.66 1.28 1.16
C ALA A 21 7.72 2.27 0.45
N GLU A 22 7.97 3.56 0.62
CA GLU A 22 7.19 4.60 -0.06
C GLU A 22 7.28 4.48 -1.57
N LYS A 23 8.49 4.29 -2.08
CA LYS A 23 8.71 4.12 -3.53
C LYS A 23 8.03 2.85 -4.06
N ALA A 24 8.07 1.77 -3.31
CA ALA A 24 7.42 0.53 -3.71
C ALA A 24 5.91 0.71 -3.83
N LEU A 25 5.29 1.36 -2.86
CA LEU A 25 3.87 1.67 -2.88
C LEU A 25 3.51 2.59 -4.05
N TYR A 26 4.28 3.66 -4.21
CA TYR A 26 4.07 4.61 -5.31
C TYR A 26 4.17 3.91 -6.67
N ASN A 27 5.21 3.12 -6.87
CA ASN A 27 5.42 2.43 -8.13
C ASN A 27 4.35 1.39 -8.42
N PHE A 28 3.80 0.75 -7.38
CA PHE A 28 2.69 -0.18 -7.56
C PHE A 28 1.46 0.55 -8.12
N VAL A 29 1.08 1.66 -7.50
CA VAL A 29 -0.10 2.43 -7.92
C VAL A 29 0.11 3.02 -9.32
N LYS A 30 1.29 3.60 -9.55
CA LYS A 30 1.64 4.19 -10.84
C LYS A 30 1.66 3.15 -11.95
N GLY A 31 2.25 1.99 -11.68
CA GLY A 31 2.31 0.90 -12.66
C GLY A 31 0.92 0.41 -13.05
N LYS A 32 0.00 0.31 -12.10
CA LYS A 32 -1.38 -0.05 -12.40
C LYS A 32 -2.06 1.01 -13.25
N TYR A 33 -1.86 2.28 -12.92
CA TYR A 33 -2.43 3.39 -13.68
C TYR A 33 -1.95 3.37 -15.14
N GLU A 34 -0.67 3.13 -15.36
CA GLU A 34 -0.09 3.07 -16.71
C GLU A 34 -0.66 1.92 -17.53
N ARG A 35 -1.19 0.88 -16.87
CA ARG A 35 -1.87 -0.25 -17.53
C ARG A 35 -3.39 -0.05 -17.63
N GLY A 36 -3.87 1.15 -17.32
CA GLY A 36 -5.28 1.48 -17.38
C GLY A 36 -6.09 1.03 -16.17
N VAL A 37 -5.43 0.66 -15.07
CA VAL A 37 -6.08 0.20 -13.85
C VAL A 37 -5.97 1.27 -12.77
N LEU A 38 -7.11 1.80 -12.33
CA LEU A 38 -7.15 2.72 -11.20
C LEU A 38 -7.22 1.92 -9.90
N VAL A 39 -6.29 2.19 -8.98
CA VAL A 39 -6.31 1.58 -7.65
C VAL A 39 -7.34 2.33 -6.82
N ARG A 40 -8.49 1.71 -6.58
CA ARG A 40 -9.60 2.34 -5.88
C ARG A 40 -9.45 2.19 -4.37
N ALA A 41 -9.72 3.28 -3.64
CA ALA A 41 -9.68 3.28 -2.18
C ALA A 41 -10.61 2.23 -1.59
N SER A 42 -11.82 2.07 -2.15
CA SER A 42 -12.78 1.08 -1.68
C SER A 42 -12.25 -0.36 -1.81
N LYS A 43 -11.48 -0.64 -2.85
CA LYS A 43 -10.92 -1.96 -3.06
C LYS A 43 -9.74 -2.22 -2.13
N ILE A 44 -8.95 -1.20 -1.82
CA ILE A 44 -7.89 -1.30 -0.81
C ILE A 44 -8.53 -1.62 0.55
N THR A 45 -9.57 -0.88 0.91
CA THR A 45 -10.30 -1.10 2.17
C THR A 45 -10.84 -2.53 2.26
N GLU A 46 -11.47 -2.99 1.19
CA GLU A 46 -12.04 -4.33 1.12
C GLU A 46 -10.96 -5.41 1.27
N ALA A 47 -9.86 -5.27 0.52
CA ALA A 47 -8.76 -6.23 0.57
C ALA A 47 -8.12 -6.31 1.94
N LEU A 48 -7.84 -5.15 2.55
CA LEU A 48 -7.20 -5.10 3.86
C LEU A 48 -8.11 -5.65 4.96
N ARG A 49 -9.41 -5.37 4.89
CA ARG A 49 -10.37 -5.94 5.85
C ARG A 49 -10.48 -7.45 5.70
N ARG A 50 -10.45 -7.95 4.47
CA ARG A 50 -10.51 -9.38 4.20
C ARG A 50 -9.31 -10.13 4.76
N PHE A 51 -8.12 -9.54 4.67
CA PHE A 51 -6.87 -10.17 5.07
C PHE A 51 -6.30 -9.63 6.39
N ALA A 52 -7.06 -8.79 7.11
CA ALA A 52 -6.58 -8.19 8.35
C ALA A 52 -6.17 -9.23 9.40
N ASP A 53 -6.92 -10.34 9.48
CA ASP A 53 -6.66 -11.40 10.45
C ASP A 53 -5.87 -12.57 9.85
N ASN A 54 -5.34 -12.41 8.65
CA ASN A 54 -4.54 -13.46 8.02
C ASN A 54 -3.18 -13.56 8.74
N ILE A 55 -2.95 -14.69 9.36
CA ILE A 55 -1.74 -14.89 10.17
C ILE A 55 -0.46 -14.85 9.34
N PHE A 56 -0.50 -15.38 8.12
CA PHE A 56 0.67 -15.36 7.23
C PHE A 56 1.03 -13.95 6.82
N LEU A 57 0.04 -13.15 6.45
CA LEU A 57 0.26 -11.74 6.08
C LEU A 57 0.78 -10.93 7.27
N THR A 58 0.17 -11.10 8.44
CA THR A 58 0.58 -10.41 9.66
C THR A 58 2.03 -10.72 10.01
N ASN A 59 2.40 -12.01 9.96
CA ASN A 59 3.76 -12.43 10.27
C ASN A 59 4.77 -11.92 9.23
N PHE A 60 4.37 -11.86 7.97
CA PHE A 60 5.22 -11.31 6.92
C PHE A 60 5.50 -9.82 7.13
N LEU A 61 4.49 -9.09 7.60
CA LEU A 61 4.60 -7.63 7.78
C LEU A 61 5.31 -7.22 9.06
N ARG A 62 5.55 -8.14 9.96
CA ARG A 62 6.32 -7.85 11.18
C ARG A 62 7.80 -7.55 10.87
#